data_4617576414a14d1481ed25c8c656d86d
#
_entry.id   4617576414a14d1481ed25c8c656d86d
#
_cell.length_a   1.000
_cell.length_b   1.000
_cell.length_c   1.000
_cell.angle_alpha   90.00
_cell.angle_beta   90.00
_cell.angle_gamma   90.00
#
_symmetry.space_group_name_H-M   'P 1'
#
loop_
_entity.id
_entity.type
_entity.pdbx_description
1 polymer ?
#
loop_
_entity_poly.entity_id
_entity_poly.type
_entity_poly.pdbx_seq_one_letter_code
_entity_poly.pdbx_strand_id
1 'polypeptide(L)'
;MFSHPDSSLSLNRVDKPEEACGVFGLYAPEEEVAKLTYFGLYALQHRGQESAGIATYDGETVHCYKEMGLVSQVFSETVLKTLPGTHAVGHTRYSTTGSSRRANAQPAVIESRLGKLSLAHNGNLVNTFELRNVLEKRGCDFGTTTDSEMIAVAIGQEVDSGKDWIQAAIDAFSYCSGAYSLVIGTPTGIIGARDPNGVRPLVIGVLQEEGNPPRYVLASETCGLDIIGADYLRDVQPGELVWISEDGLSSVDWAMKPEKKLCVFEMIYFARPDSIVHEESLYTYRVRLGEQLAKESPVEADMVMGVPDSGIPAAIGFSRISDIPYAEGLIKNRYVGRTFIQPTQHMRESGIKMKLNPLKDVLQGKRVIIVDDSIVRGTTSRKLVKALRDAGAREVHMRISSPPVTHPCFYGIDTDNQEQLIAATKSVAEIQAQIGVDSLAYLSHDGMLTATKEDPKTFCTACFNGDYPIPVPDNVKRSKLILETVK
;
A
#
# COMPACT_ATOMS: atom_id res chain seq x y z
N MET A 1 30.43 21.26 22.75
CA MET A 1 30.69 20.24 21.74
C MET A 1 29.41 19.39 21.64
N PHE A 2 28.47 19.75 20.77
CA PHE A 2 27.27 18.99 20.56
C PHE A 2 27.47 18.19 19.28
N SER A 3 27.52 16.86 19.43
CA SER A 3 27.57 15.92 18.30
C SER A 3 26.25 15.93 17.53
N HIS A 4 26.30 16.18 16.24
CA HIS A 4 25.18 16.02 15.33
C HIS A 4 24.66 14.57 15.34
N PRO A 5 23.35 14.33 15.33
CA PRO A 5 22.82 13.00 15.14
C PRO A 5 23.07 12.53 13.69
N ASP A 6 23.44 11.29 13.63
CA ASP A 6 23.92 10.49 12.53
C ASP A 6 23.09 10.60 11.23
N SER A 7 23.68 11.17 10.19
CA SER A 7 23.16 11.17 8.82
C SER A 7 23.26 9.81 8.12
N SER A 8 23.58 8.75 8.85
CA SER A 8 23.83 7.39 8.29
C SER A 8 22.56 6.55 8.05
N LEU A 9 21.38 6.98 8.51
CA LEU A 9 20.13 6.24 8.34
C LEU A 9 19.49 6.37 6.94
N SER A 10 19.96 7.30 6.09
CA SER A 10 19.35 7.57 4.77
C SER A 10 19.81 6.65 3.62
N LEU A 11 20.82 5.79 3.83
CA LEU A 11 21.49 5.06 2.74
C LEU A 11 20.92 3.66 2.44
N ASN A 12 19.89 3.20 3.14
CA ASN A 12 19.34 1.83 2.99
C ASN A 12 17.91 1.76 2.43
N ARG A 13 17.32 2.87 1.96
CA ARG A 13 15.98 2.83 1.35
C ARG A 13 16.03 2.13 0.00
N VAL A 14 15.07 1.22 -0.22
CA VAL A 14 14.85 0.54 -1.51
C VAL A 14 14.43 1.59 -2.55
N ASP A 15 14.79 1.38 -3.81
CA ASP A 15 14.58 2.33 -4.92
C ASP A 15 13.14 2.32 -5.47
N LYS A 16 12.28 1.46 -4.97
CA LYS A 16 10.85 1.42 -5.30
C LYS A 16 10.04 2.17 -4.26
N PRO A 17 8.88 2.74 -4.63
CA PRO A 17 7.96 3.29 -3.65
C PRO A 17 7.68 2.23 -2.60
N GLU A 18 7.86 2.59 -1.35
CA GLU A 18 7.56 1.71 -0.24
C GLU A 18 6.13 2.00 0.22
N GLU A 19 5.43 1.10 0.58
CA GLU A 19 4.11 0.52 0.59
C GLU A 19 3.00 1.33 1.29
N ALA A 20 1.76 0.98 0.96
CA ALA A 20 0.55 1.38 1.66
C ALA A 20 0.13 0.25 2.62
N CYS A 21 -0.35 0.58 3.82
CA CYS A 21 -0.81 -0.38 4.83
C CYS A 21 -1.89 -1.34 4.29
N GLY A 22 -2.01 -2.52 4.91
CA GLY A 22 -3.10 -3.46 4.69
C GLY A 22 -4.08 -3.44 5.86
N VAL A 23 -5.38 -3.29 5.58
CA VAL A 23 -6.47 -3.39 6.56
C VAL A 23 -7.34 -4.58 6.27
N PHE A 24 -7.86 -5.19 7.33
CA PHE A 24 -8.74 -6.33 7.27
C PHE A 24 -9.78 -6.26 8.40
N GLY A 25 -11.02 -6.66 8.13
CA GLY A 25 -12.08 -6.75 9.13
C GLY A 25 -13.03 -7.89 8.82
N LEU A 26 -13.48 -8.57 9.84
CA LEU A 26 -14.35 -9.75 9.71
C LEU A 26 -15.38 -9.78 10.83
N TYR A 27 -16.66 -9.88 10.47
CA TYR A 27 -17.75 -10.21 11.38
C TYR A 27 -18.24 -11.62 11.06
N ALA A 28 -17.90 -12.59 11.94
CA ALA A 28 -18.20 -13.99 11.75
C ALA A 28 -18.37 -14.69 13.12
N PRO A 29 -19.53 -14.52 13.79
CA PRO A 29 -19.84 -15.26 14.99
C PRO A 29 -19.68 -16.76 14.74
N GLU A 30 -19.21 -17.49 15.76
CA GLU A 30 -18.95 -18.94 15.73
C GLU A 30 -17.70 -19.40 14.95
N GLU A 31 -16.95 -18.44 14.33
CA GLU A 31 -15.68 -18.72 13.67
C GLU A 31 -14.47 -18.35 14.52
N GLU A 32 -13.30 -18.92 14.17
CA GLU A 32 -12.01 -18.48 14.70
C GLU A 32 -11.58 -17.14 14.05
N VAL A 33 -12.27 -16.02 14.38
CA VAL A 33 -12.09 -14.72 13.72
C VAL A 33 -10.64 -14.22 13.73
N ALA A 34 -9.89 -14.48 14.81
CA ALA A 34 -8.47 -14.14 14.89
C ALA A 34 -7.63 -14.89 13.84
N LYS A 35 -7.94 -16.16 13.60
CA LYS A 35 -7.22 -17.00 12.63
C LYS A 35 -7.57 -16.64 11.19
N LEU A 36 -8.84 -16.37 10.90
CA LEU A 36 -9.25 -15.88 9.58
C LEU A 36 -8.62 -14.51 9.30
N THR A 37 -8.60 -13.61 10.30
CA THR A 37 -7.90 -12.31 10.19
C THR A 37 -6.40 -12.49 9.96
N TYR A 38 -5.75 -13.43 10.66
CA TYR A 38 -4.33 -13.77 10.41
C TYR A 38 -4.09 -14.15 8.95
N PHE A 39 -4.91 -15.02 8.37
CA PHE A 39 -4.77 -15.41 6.96
C PHE A 39 -5.01 -14.23 6.02
N GLY A 40 -6.04 -13.41 6.25
CA GLY A 40 -6.27 -12.19 5.48
C GLY A 40 -5.08 -11.24 5.51
N LEU A 41 -4.51 -10.99 6.70
CA LEU A 41 -3.30 -10.16 6.85
C LEU A 41 -2.06 -10.81 6.21
N TYR A 42 -1.95 -12.14 6.25
CA TYR A 42 -0.86 -12.86 5.60
C TYR A 42 -0.89 -12.67 4.07
N ALA A 43 -2.08 -12.69 3.46
CA ALA A 43 -2.25 -12.37 2.04
C ALA A 43 -1.90 -10.90 1.73
N LEU A 44 -2.15 -9.99 2.68
CA LEU A 44 -1.85 -8.56 2.59
C LEU A 44 -0.43 -8.19 3.06
N GLN A 45 0.44 -9.16 3.37
CA GLN A 45 1.79 -8.92 3.90
C GLN A 45 2.67 -8.05 2.99
N HIS A 46 2.44 -8.07 1.68
CA HIS A 46 3.15 -7.23 0.72
C HIS A 46 2.89 -5.74 0.94
N ARG A 47 1.76 -5.36 1.56
CA ARG A 47 1.38 -3.97 1.87
C ARG A 47 2.10 -3.40 3.10
N GLY A 48 2.44 -4.23 4.09
CA GLY A 48 3.11 -3.76 5.30
C GLY A 48 4.00 -4.82 5.93
N GLN A 49 5.25 -4.49 6.24
CA GLN A 49 6.26 -5.44 6.74
C GLN A 49 6.93 -4.99 8.05
N GLU A 50 6.50 -3.86 8.63
CA GLU A 50 7.11 -3.31 9.84
C GLU A 50 6.45 -3.83 11.11
N SER A 51 5.12 -3.88 11.14
CA SER A 51 4.37 -4.40 12.28
C SER A 51 3.04 -5.01 11.81
N ALA A 52 2.48 -5.88 12.65
CA ALA A 52 1.16 -6.44 12.46
C ALA A 52 0.38 -6.41 13.78
N GLY A 53 -0.96 -6.31 13.68
CA GLY A 53 -1.82 -6.32 14.85
C GLY A 53 -3.21 -6.84 14.52
N ILE A 54 -3.83 -7.47 15.52
CA ILE A 54 -5.22 -7.94 15.49
C ILE A 54 -5.89 -7.51 16.79
N ALA A 55 -7.09 -6.95 16.66
CA ALA A 55 -8.04 -6.72 17.76
C ALA A 55 -9.30 -7.53 17.53
N THR A 56 -9.77 -8.25 18.55
CA THR A 56 -11.01 -9.05 18.51
C THR A 56 -11.97 -8.62 19.61
N TYR A 57 -13.25 -8.91 19.45
CA TYR A 57 -14.34 -8.51 20.34
C TYR A 57 -15.16 -9.73 20.70
N ASP A 58 -15.29 -9.99 22.00
CA ASP A 58 -16.07 -11.12 22.54
C ASP A 58 -17.46 -10.72 23.07
N GLY A 59 -17.86 -9.46 22.86
CA GLY A 59 -19.11 -8.88 23.36
C GLY A 59 -18.96 -8.15 24.70
N GLU A 60 -17.91 -8.42 25.47
CA GLU A 60 -17.64 -7.76 26.77
C GLU A 60 -16.40 -6.86 26.68
N THR A 61 -15.35 -7.33 26.02
CA THR A 61 -14.07 -6.62 25.97
C THR A 61 -13.38 -6.74 24.61
N VAL A 62 -12.32 -5.95 24.45
CA VAL A 62 -11.42 -5.99 23.28
C VAL A 62 -10.12 -6.70 23.67
N HIS A 63 -9.80 -7.74 22.94
CA HIS A 63 -8.50 -8.41 23.01
C HIS A 63 -7.63 -7.90 21.86
N CYS A 64 -6.49 -7.28 22.16
CA CYS A 64 -5.61 -6.72 21.14
C CYS A 64 -4.18 -7.21 21.33
N TYR A 65 -3.61 -7.77 20.25
CA TYR A 65 -2.21 -8.12 20.19
C TYR A 65 -1.57 -7.49 18.96
N LYS A 66 -0.48 -6.75 19.14
CA LYS A 66 0.27 -6.10 18.07
C LYS A 66 1.75 -6.01 18.42
N GLU A 67 2.61 -6.25 17.42
CA GLU A 67 4.05 -6.26 17.60
C GLU A 67 4.76 -5.87 16.29
N MET A 68 6.05 -5.52 16.42
CA MET A 68 6.93 -5.30 15.27
C MET A 68 7.28 -6.63 14.61
N GLY A 69 7.27 -6.68 13.28
CA GLY A 69 7.61 -7.86 12.49
C GLY A 69 6.55 -8.24 11.46
N LEU A 70 6.84 -9.32 10.74
CA LEU A 70 5.92 -9.89 9.75
C LEU A 70 4.75 -10.61 10.44
N VAL A 71 3.62 -10.73 9.77
CA VAL A 71 2.41 -11.41 10.28
C VAL A 71 2.75 -12.80 10.85
N SER A 72 3.54 -13.60 10.12
CA SER A 72 3.95 -14.94 10.55
C SER A 72 4.94 -14.97 11.73
N GLN A 73 5.60 -13.85 12.01
CA GLN A 73 6.51 -13.72 13.15
C GLN A 73 5.78 -13.21 14.40
N VAL A 74 4.80 -12.32 14.19
CA VAL A 74 4.02 -11.70 15.27
C VAL A 74 2.99 -12.67 15.84
N PHE A 75 2.33 -13.46 15.01
CA PHE A 75 1.24 -14.34 15.44
C PHE A 75 1.66 -15.81 15.40
N SER A 76 1.82 -16.40 16.57
CA SER A 76 1.86 -17.84 16.76
C SER A 76 0.44 -18.38 17.06
N GLU A 77 0.26 -19.68 16.93
CA GLU A 77 -1.01 -20.32 17.31
C GLU A 77 -1.39 -20.05 18.77
N THR A 78 -0.41 -19.96 19.66
CA THR A 78 -0.63 -19.61 21.07
C THR A 78 -1.16 -18.19 21.22
N VAL A 79 -0.62 -17.23 20.46
CA VAL A 79 -1.10 -15.84 20.48
C VAL A 79 -2.52 -15.75 19.93
N LEU A 80 -2.81 -16.42 18.80
CA LEU A 80 -4.16 -16.40 18.21
C LEU A 80 -5.23 -16.95 19.16
N LYS A 81 -4.91 -17.95 19.97
CA LYS A 81 -5.83 -18.48 21.01
C LYS A 81 -6.14 -17.48 22.14
N THR A 82 -5.34 -16.42 22.31
CA THR A 82 -5.62 -15.34 23.30
C THR A 82 -6.51 -14.23 22.73
N LEU A 83 -6.99 -14.38 21.51
CA LEU A 83 -7.83 -13.42 20.81
C LEU A 83 -9.20 -14.03 20.45
N PRO A 84 -10.03 -14.35 21.45
CA PRO A 84 -11.39 -14.83 21.22
C PRO A 84 -12.27 -13.70 20.69
N GLY A 85 -13.39 -14.03 20.06
CA GLY A 85 -14.37 -13.03 19.67
C GLY A 85 -15.28 -13.46 18.52
N THR A 86 -16.25 -12.60 18.22
CA THR A 86 -17.23 -12.75 17.14
C THR A 86 -16.85 -11.92 15.90
N HIS A 87 -15.98 -10.95 16.07
CA HIS A 87 -15.47 -10.10 14.99
C HIS A 87 -14.05 -9.59 15.31
N ALA A 88 -13.34 -9.18 14.28
CA ALA A 88 -11.94 -8.80 14.37
C ALA A 88 -11.58 -7.68 13.41
N VAL A 89 -10.58 -6.88 13.81
CA VAL A 89 -9.91 -5.87 12.97
C VAL A 89 -8.42 -6.19 12.93
N GLY A 90 -7.86 -6.23 11.74
CA GLY A 90 -6.45 -6.53 11.50
C GLY A 90 -5.73 -5.46 10.70
N HIS A 91 -4.42 -5.33 10.92
CA HIS A 91 -3.58 -4.37 10.24
C HIS A 91 -2.17 -4.90 9.98
N THR A 92 -1.63 -4.64 8.79
CA THR A 92 -0.20 -4.71 8.47
C THR A 92 0.31 -3.32 8.17
N ARG A 93 1.38 -2.89 8.88
CA ARG A 93 1.86 -1.52 8.82
C ARG A 93 3.12 -1.38 7.97
N TYR A 94 3.11 -0.31 7.18
CA TYR A 94 4.27 0.41 6.74
C TYR A 94 4.14 1.88 7.19
N SER A 95 5.20 2.49 7.77
CA SER A 95 5.08 3.83 8.36
C SER A 95 5.09 4.93 7.31
N THR A 96 3.94 5.59 7.13
CA THR A 96 3.78 6.82 6.34
C THR A 96 3.84 8.06 7.25
N THR A 97 3.16 8.04 8.38
CA THR A 97 3.22 9.06 9.44
C THR A 97 3.63 8.41 10.75
N GLY A 98 4.57 9.06 11.48
CA GLY A 98 5.15 8.57 12.73
C GLY A 98 6.25 7.53 12.54
N SER A 99 7.12 7.36 13.53
CA SER A 99 8.26 6.45 13.49
C SER A 99 7.86 4.98 13.56
N SER A 100 8.78 4.11 13.11
CA SER A 100 8.64 2.65 13.18
C SER A 100 8.92 2.16 14.59
N ARG A 101 7.89 2.13 15.44
CA ARG A 101 7.93 1.65 16.85
C ARG A 101 6.62 0.96 17.21
N ARG A 102 6.67 0.04 18.20
CA ARG A 102 5.52 -0.74 18.66
C ARG A 102 4.32 0.11 19.07
N ALA A 103 4.53 1.27 19.70
CA ALA A 103 3.45 2.18 20.08
C ALA A 103 2.60 2.61 18.88
N ASN A 104 3.24 2.82 17.71
CA ASN A 104 2.60 3.23 16.47
C ASN A 104 2.02 2.05 15.66
N ALA A 105 2.16 0.79 16.14
CA ALA A 105 1.52 -0.36 15.50
C ALA A 105 -0.01 -0.27 15.66
N GLN A 106 -0.72 -0.70 14.63
CA GLN A 106 -2.18 -0.71 14.59
C GLN A 106 -2.72 -2.14 14.75
N PRO A 107 -4.01 -2.30 15.16
CA PRO A 107 -5.03 -1.29 15.35
C PRO A 107 -4.77 -0.32 16.50
N ALA A 108 -5.18 0.95 16.36
CA ALA A 108 -5.24 1.90 17.47
C ALA A 108 -6.47 1.60 18.32
N VAL A 109 -6.31 1.46 19.64
CA VAL A 109 -7.43 1.15 20.55
C VAL A 109 -7.67 2.33 21.47
N ILE A 110 -8.92 2.83 21.48
CA ILE A 110 -9.36 3.99 22.26
C ILE A 110 -10.58 3.61 23.08
N GLU A 111 -10.68 4.13 24.28
CA GLU A 111 -11.83 3.98 25.17
C GLU A 111 -12.86 5.09 24.94
N SER A 112 -14.13 4.75 25.01
CA SER A 112 -15.24 5.70 24.90
C SER A 112 -16.42 5.27 25.78
N ARG A 113 -17.43 6.12 25.93
CA ARG A 113 -18.66 5.85 26.68
C ARG A 113 -19.39 4.56 26.25
N LEU A 114 -19.33 4.20 24.98
CA LEU A 114 -20.00 2.99 24.43
C LEU A 114 -19.05 1.76 24.42
N GLY A 115 -17.88 1.86 25.06
CA GLY A 115 -16.86 0.82 25.08
C GLY A 115 -15.65 1.16 24.22
N LYS A 116 -14.76 0.17 24.03
CA LYS A 116 -13.53 0.38 23.28
C LYS A 116 -13.76 0.24 21.79
N LEU A 117 -13.20 1.15 21.02
CA LEU A 117 -13.06 1.01 19.57
C LEU A 117 -11.62 0.64 19.21
N SER A 118 -11.44 -0.08 18.11
CA SER A 118 -10.15 -0.34 17.46
C SER A 118 -10.18 0.15 16.02
N LEU A 119 -9.11 0.78 15.55
CA LEU A 119 -9.06 1.37 14.21
C LEU A 119 -7.81 0.92 13.45
N ALA A 120 -8.03 0.37 12.26
CA ALA A 120 -7.01 0.09 11.25
C ALA A 120 -7.16 1.05 10.08
N HIS A 121 -6.06 1.67 9.65
CA HIS A 121 -6.01 2.74 8.65
C HIS A 121 -5.01 2.42 7.54
N ASN A 122 -5.47 2.49 6.30
CA ASN A 122 -4.64 2.54 5.11
C ASN A 122 -4.81 3.91 4.45
N GLY A 123 -3.78 4.73 4.47
CA GLY A 123 -3.80 6.08 3.92
C GLY A 123 -2.91 7.05 4.67
N ASN A 124 -3.23 8.34 4.55
CA ASN A 124 -2.56 9.42 5.27
C ASN A 124 -3.42 10.68 5.28
N LEU A 125 -3.59 11.29 6.46
CA LEU A 125 -4.22 12.60 6.58
C LEU A 125 -3.23 13.72 6.23
N VAL A 126 -3.70 14.72 5.49
CA VAL A 126 -2.92 15.91 5.16
C VAL A 126 -3.11 17.05 6.16
N ASN A 127 -4.08 16.94 7.07
CA ASN A 127 -4.37 17.94 8.11
C ASN A 127 -4.11 17.42 9.53
N THR A 128 -3.21 16.47 9.69
CA THR A 128 -2.93 15.79 10.96
C THR A 128 -2.55 16.77 12.08
N PHE A 129 -1.78 17.81 11.76
CA PHE A 129 -1.37 18.82 12.75
C PHE A 129 -2.55 19.67 13.23
N GLU A 130 -3.40 20.11 12.33
CA GLU A 130 -4.59 20.90 12.63
C GLU A 130 -5.61 20.09 13.45
N LEU A 131 -5.82 18.83 13.05
CA LEU A 131 -6.72 17.91 13.76
C LEU A 131 -6.23 17.68 15.20
N ARG A 132 -4.92 17.42 15.38
CA ARG A 132 -4.31 17.25 16.69
C ARG A 132 -4.56 18.46 17.59
N ASN A 133 -4.30 19.67 17.08
CA ASN A 133 -4.51 20.91 17.83
C ASN A 133 -5.97 21.11 18.27
N VAL A 134 -6.93 20.72 17.41
CA VAL A 134 -8.36 20.78 17.75
C VAL A 134 -8.70 19.80 18.88
N LEU A 135 -8.21 18.58 18.81
CA LEU A 135 -8.48 17.54 19.80
C LEU A 135 -7.78 17.83 21.15
N GLU A 136 -6.55 18.33 21.14
CA GLU A 136 -5.83 18.74 22.36
C GLU A 136 -6.57 19.87 23.09
N LYS A 137 -7.13 20.86 22.36
CA LYS A 137 -7.98 21.91 22.94
C LYS A 137 -9.29 21.38 23.54
N ARG A 138 -9.75 20.21 23.10
CA ARG A 138 -10.89 19.50 23.68
C ARG A 138 -10.50 18.61 24.87
N GLY A 139 -9.23 18.61 25.26
CA GLY A 139 -8.70 17.85 26.40
C GLY A 139 -8.29 16.43 26.10
N CYS A 140 -8.04 16.10 24.82
CA CYS A 140 -7.56 14.76 24.44
C CYS A 140 -6.04 14.66 24.56
N ASP A 141 -5.58 13.53 25.09
CA ASP A 141 -4.17 13.13 25.13
C ASP A 141 -3.89 12.06 24.07
N PHE A 142 -2.64 12.01 23.58
CA PHE A 142 -2.20 11.05 22.56
C PHE A 142 -1.04 10.21 23.04
N GLY A 143 -1.15 8.89 22.86
CA GLY A 143 -0.10 7.92 23.19
C GLY A 143 0.89 7.67 22.05
N THR A 144 0.51 8.06 20.82
CA THR A 144 1.28 7.81 19.59
C THR A 144 1.49 9.09 18.77
N THR A 145 2.21 8.95 17.66
CA THR A 145 2.43 10.03 16.68
C THR A 145 1.78 9.71 15.33
N THR A 146 0.70 8.91 15.34
CA THR A 146 0.00 8.47 14.12
C THR A 146 -1.30 9.26 13.91
N ASP A 147 -1.62 9.51 12.65
CA ASP A 147 -2.92 10.04 12.24
C ASP A 147 -4.08 9.07 12.55
N SER A 148 -3.81 7.78 12.56
CA SER A 148 -4.78 6.73 12.88
C SER A 148 -5.32 6.86 14.31
N GLU A 149 -4.47 7.18 15.30
CA GLU A 149 -4.92 7.46 16.67
C GLU A 149 -5.79 8.71 16.71
N MET A 150 -5.45 9.74 15.95
CA MET A 150 -6.24 10.99 15.92
C MET A 150 -7.64 10.76 15.36
N ILE A 151 -7.77 9.95 14.30
CA ILE A 151 -9.10 9.56 13.78
C ILE A 151 -9.88 8.78 14.85
N ALA A 152 -9.23 7.81 15.52
CA ALA A 152 -9.87 7.02 16.57
C ALA A 152 -10.32 7.89 17.76
N VAL A 153 -9.47 8.82 18.22
CA VAL A 153 -9.78 9.77 19.28
C VAL A 153 -10.93 10.71 18.88
N ALA A 154 -10.95 11.20 17.63
CA ALA A 154 -12.03 12.03 17.13
C ALA A 154 -13.37 11.29 17.19
N ILE A 155 -13.42 10.01 16.77
CA ILE A 155 -14.63 9.18 16.87
C ILE A 155 -15.04 8.98 18.33
N GLY A 156 -14.08 8.66 19.21
CA GLY A 156 -14.34 8.50 20.65
C GLY A 156 -14.96 9.75 21.28
N GLN A 157 -14.46 10.92 20.95
CA GLN A 157 -15.00 12.21 21.42
C GLN A 157 -16.46 12.45 20.95
N GLU A 158 -16.76 12.10 19.70
CA GLU A 158 -18.13 12.23 19.19
C GLU A 158 -19.08 11.21 19.85
N VAL A 159 -18.61 10.00 20.15
CA VAL A 159 -19.35 9.02 20.98
C VAL A 159 -19.61 9.58 22.38
N ASP A 160 -18.60 10.13 23.03
CA ASP A 160 -18.71 10.71 24.39
C ASP A 160 -19.64 11.91 24.45
N SER A 161 -19.82 12.61 23.32
CA SER A 161 -20.82 13.68 23.18
C SER A 161 -22.28 13.18 23.11
N GLY A 162 -22.50 11.84 23.08
CA GLY A 162 -23.84 11.23 23.12
C GLY A 162 -24.29 10.57 21.83
N LYS A 163 -23.46 10.52 20.78
CA LYS A 163 -23.79 9.92 19.48
C LYS A 163 -23.62 8.40 19.51
N ASP A 164 -24.30 7.70 18.61
CA ASP A 164 -24.02 6.30 18.29
C ASP A 164 -22.74 6.18 17.42
N TRP A 165 -22.29 4.95 17.16
CA TRP A 165 -21.05 4.68 16.45
C TRP A 165 -21.04 5.23 15.02
N ILE A 166 -22.15 5.12 14.29
CA ILE A 166 -22.27 5.53 12.89
C ILE A 166 -22.21 7.05 12.78
N GLN A 167 -23.04 7.74 13.57
CA GLN A 167 -23.08 9.20 13.56
C GLN A 167 -21.78 9.81 14.09
N ALA A 168 -21.17 9.20 15.11
CA ALA A 168 -19.88 9.62 15.65
C ALA A 168 -18.75 9.50 14.60
N ALA A 169 -18.72 8.41 13.84
CA ALA A 169 -17.76 8.22 12.77
C ALA A 169 -17.96 9.26 11.64
N ILE A 170 -19.21 9.48 11.19
CA ILE A 170 -19.53 10.47 10.16
C ILE A 170 -19.08 11.88 10.57
N ASP A 171 -19.40 12.27 11.80
CA ASP A 171 -19.04 13.60 12.29
C ASP A 171 -17.51 13.76 12.45
N ALA A 172 -16.83 12.71 12.94
CA ALA A 172 -15.37 12.71 13.03
C ALA A 172 -14.71 12.81 11.64
N PHE A 173 -15.25 12.14 10.61
CA PHE A 173 -14.71 12.22 9.24
C PHE A 173 -14.81 13.64 8.66
N SER A 174 -15.76 14.47 9.13
CA SER A 174 -15.86 15.88 8.71
C SER A 174 -14.63 16.71 9.10
N TYR A 175 -13.87 16.30 10.10
CA TYR A 175 -12.62 16.95 10.52
C TYR A 175 -11.40 16.41 9.80
N CYS A 176 -11.52 15.25 9.11
CA CYS A 176 -10.41 14.58 8.45
C CYS A 176 -10.26 15.06 7.01
N SER A 177 -9.07 15.51 6.64
CA SER A 177 -8.69 15.78 5.25
C SER A 177 -7.51 14.91 4.87
N GLY A 178 -7.62 14.16 3.77
CA GLY A 178 -6.61 13.22 3.30
C GLY A 178 -7.22 11.98 2.68
N ALA A 179 -6.37 11.02 2.40
CA ALA A 179 -6.77 9.73 1.88
C ALA A 179 -6.85 8.70 3.00
N TYR A 180 -7.96 7.97 3.09
CA TYR A 180 -8.11 6.91 4.07
C TYR A 180 -9.10 5.82 3.64
N SER A 181 -8.71 4.58 3.91
CA SER A 181 -9.59 3.44 4.01
C SER A 181 -9.48 2.88 5.42
N LEU A 182 -10.60 2.81 6.12
CA LEU A 182 -10.68 2.49 7.53
C LEU A 182 -11.44 1.20 7.75
N VAL A 183 -10.95 0.40 8.70
CA VAL A 183 -11.71 -0.68 9.32
C VAL A 183 -11.71 -0.43 10.82
N ILE A 184 -12.90 -0.26 11.40
CA ILE A 184 -13.09 0.13 12.78
C ILE A 184 -13.93 -0.94 13.48
N GLY A 185 -13.38 -1.56 14.51
CA GLY A 185 -14.13 -2.46 15.38
C GLY A 185 -14.74 -1.70 16.54
N THR A 186 -15.95 -2.06 16.90
CA THR A 186 -16.71 -1.56 18.05
C THR A 186 -17.26 -2.75 18.83
N PRO A 187 -17.78 -2.60 20.06
CA PRO A 187 -18.38 -3.71 20.77
C PRO A 187 -19.53 -4.43 20.06
N THR A 188 -20.21 -3.77 19.11
CA THR A 188 -21.43 -4.25 18.46
C THR A 188 -21.28 -4.57 16.98
N GLY A 189 -20.10 -4.33 16.39
CA GLY A 189 -19.88 -4.61 14.97
C GLY A 189 -18.67 -3.90 14.39
N ILE A 190 -18.58 -3.89 13.07
CA ILE A 190 -17.47 -3.34 12.31
C ILE A 190 -17.95 -2.22 11.37
N ILE A 191 -17.21 -1.11 11.33
CA ILE A 191 -17.37 -0.06 10.33
C ILE A 191 -16.26 -0.21 9.29
N GLY A 192 -16.64 -0.15 8.00
CA GLY A 192 -15.73 0.11 6.90
C GLY A 192 -16.00 1.49 6.33
N ALA A 193 -14.98 2.30 6.05
CA ALA A 193 -15.20 3.63 5.48
C ALA A 193 -14.09 4.04 4.52
N ARG A 194 -14.44 4.81 3.49
CA ARG A 194 -13.47 5.44 2.57
C ARG A 194 -13.64 6.95 2.55
N ASP A 195 -12.52 7.63 2.31
CA ASP A 195 -12.52 9.08 2.09
C ASP A 195 -13.40 9.48 0.89
N PRO A 196 -13.81 10.77 0.77
CA PRO A 196 -14.71 11.24 -0.29
C PRO A 196 -14.17 11.03 -1.72
N ASN A 197 -12.86 10.81 -1.87
CA ASN A 197 -12.22 10.54 -3.16
C ASN A 197 -11.95 9.04 -3.39
N GLY A 198 -12.04 8.22 -2.33
CA GLY A 198 -11.75 6.79 -2.40
C GLY A 198 -10.35 6.49 -2.93
N VAL A 199 -9.35 7.27 -2.45
CA VAL A 199 -7.97 7.18 -2.98
C VAL A 199 -7.35 5.83 -2.71
N ARG A 200 -7.59 5.26 -1.51
CA ARG A 200 -7.08 3.93 -1.16
C ARG A 200 -8.18 2.87 -1.34
N PRO A 201 -7.80 1.61 -1.70
CA PRO A 201 -8.78 0.56 -1.92
C PRO A 201 -9.37 0.03 -0.60
N LEU A 202 -10.64 -0.36 -0.65
CA LEU A 202 -11.33 -1.15 0.37
C LEU A 202 -12.45 -1.94 -0.31
N VAL A 203 -12.46 -3.25 -0.14
CA VAL A 203 -13.42 -4.16 -0.76
C VAL A 203 -14.26 -4.86 0.31
N ILE A 204 -15.46 -5.26 -0.08
CA ILE A 204 -16.37 -6.09 0.73
C ILE A 204 -16.38 -7.48 0.12
N GLY A 205 -16.20 -8.49 0.97
CA GLY A 205 -16.42 -9.90 0.64
C GLY A 205 -17.51 -10.51 1.50
N VAL A 206 -17.96 -11.68 1.07
CA VAL A 206 -18.95 -12.47 1.80
C VAL A 206 -18.49 -13.93 1.92
N LEU A 207 -18.51 -14.45 3.13
CA LEU A 207 -18.42 -15.87 3.43
C LEU A 207 -19.83 -16.41 3.48
N GLN A 208 -20.16 -17.32 2.55
CA GLN A 208 -21.48 -17.91 2.46
C GLN A 208 -21.40 -19.42 2.62
N GLU A 209 -22.09 -19.96 3.59
CA GLU A 209 -22.27 -21.39 3.82
C GLU A 209 -23.73 -21.75 3.76
N GLU A 210 -24.04 -22.91 3.19
CA GLU A 210 -25.40 -23.38 3.07
C GLU A 210 -26.07 -23.54 4.44
N GLY A 211 -27.17 -22.84 4.65
CA GLY A 211 -27.95 -22.86 5.91
C GLY A 211 -27.53 -21.83 6.97
N ASN A 212 -26.44 -21.09 6.74
CA ASN A 212 -25.98 -20.03 7.64
C ASN A 212 -26.25 -18.62 7.07
N PRO A 213 -26.44 -17.58 7.92
CA PRO A 213 -26.52 -16.21 7.46
C PRO A 213 -25.17 -15.78 6.84
N PRO A 214 -25.17 -14.88 5.84
CA PRO A 214 -23.95 -14.38 5.24
C PRO A 214 -23.08 -13.65 6.26
N ARG A 215 -21.78 -13.90 6.23
CA ARG A 215 -20.76 -13.24 7.05
C ARG A 215 -19.92 -12.32 6.18
N TYR A 216 -19.72 -11.08 6.59
CA TYR A 216 -19.11 -10.07 5.77
C TYR A 216 -17.66 -9.77 6.18
N VAL A 217 -16.86 -9.49 5.18
CA VAL A 217 -15.41 -9.25 5.30
C VAL A 217 -15.07 -7.92 4.62
N LEU A 218 -14.17 -7.16 5.23
CA LEU A 218 -13.55 -5.98 4.66
C LEU A 218 -12.06 -6.23 4.46
N ALA A 219 -11.52 -5.90 3.31
CA ALA A 219 -10.10 -6.03 3.03
C ALA A 219 -9.58 -4.90 2.12
N SER A 220 -8.30 -4.58 2.21
CA SER A 220 -7.66 -3.65 1.26
C SER A 220 -7.67 -4.18 -0.17
N GLU A 221 -7.58 -5.50 -0.35
CA GLU A 221 -7.53 -6.17 -1.66
C GLU A 221 -8.30 -7.48 -1.65
N THR A 222 -8.76 -7.92 -2.84
CA THR A 222 -9.49 -9.19 -2.97
C THR A 222 -8.65 -10.41 -2.63
N CYS A 223 -7.33 -10.37 -2.79
CA CYS A 223 -6.46 -11.48 -2.36
C CYS A 223 -6.57 -11.79 -0.85
N GLY A 224 -6.97 -10.80 -0.03
CA GLY A 224 -7.30 -11.01 1.39
C GLY A 224 -8.62 -11.75 1.61
N LEU A 225 -9.54 -11.67 0.65
CA LEU A 225 -10.79 -12.43 0.62
C LEU A 225 -10.53 -13.86 0.16
N ASP A 226 -9.82 -14.02 -0.96
CA ASP A 226 -9.56 -15.31 -1.61
C ASP A 226 -8.94 -16.33 -0.66
N ILE A 227 -7.97 -15.91 0.17
CA ILE A 227 -7.24 -16.81 1.07
C ILE A 227 -8.14 -17.45 2.14
N ILE A 228 -9.23 -16.77 2.50
CA ILE A 228 -10.20 -17.27 3.50
C ILE A 228 -11.48 -17.86 2.85
N GLY A 229 -11.52 -17.90 1.51
CA GLY A 229 -12.67 -18.42 0.76
C GLY A 229 -13.89 -17.49 0.74
N ALA A 230 -13.67 -16.18 0.90
CA ALA A 230 -14.75 -15.20 0.80
C ALA A 230 -14.91 -14.72 -0.66
N ASP A 231 -16.13 -14.71 -1.15
CA ASP A 231 -16.46 -14.17 -2.47
C ASP A 231 -16.42 -12.64 -2.46
N TYR A 232 -15.85 -12.03 -3.49
CA TYR A 232 -15.89 -10.59 -3.70
C TYR A 232 -17.32 -10.12 -3.98
N LEU A 233 -17.81 -9.17 -3.20
CA LEU A 233 -19.14 -8.60 -3.37
C LEU A 233 -19.08 -7.29 -4.16
N ARG A 234 -18.32 -6.31 -3.69
CA ARG A 234 -18.10 -4.99 -4.32
C ARG A 234 -17.03 -4.16 -3.59
N ASP A 235 -16.63 -3.08 -4.18
CA ASP A 235 -15.86 -2.03 -3.51
C ASP A 235 -16.75 -1.23 -2.54
N VAL A 236 -16.16 -0.76 -1.42
CA VAL A 236 -16.73 0.36 -0.66
C VAL A 236 -16.56 1.62 -1.50
N GLN A 237 -17.64 2.37 -1.73
CA GLN A 237 -17.59 3.53 -2.61
C GLN A 237 -16.88 4.73 -1.96
N PRO A 238 -16.37 5.71 -2.75
CA PRO A 238 -15.87 6.97 -2.21
C PRO A 238 -16.94 7.66 -1.35
N GLY A 239 -16.58 8.04 -0.11
CA GLY A 239 -17.51 8.68 0.81
C GLY A 239 -18.60 7.78 1.36
N GLU A 240 -18.47 6.46 1.25
CA GLU A 240 -19.36 5.47 1.85
C GLU A 240 -18.83 5.01 3.21
N LEU A 241 -19.75 4.80 4.15
CA LEU A 241 -19.56 4.06 5.39
C LEU A 241 -20.44 2.82 5.33
N VAL A 242 -19.85 1.66 5.55
CA VAL A 242 -20.56 0.39 5.71
C VAL A 242 -20.55 -0.03 7.18
N TRP A 243 -21.66 -0.56 7.66
CA TRP A 243 -21.82 -1.13 8.99
C TRP A 243 -22.13 -2.62 8.87
N ILE A 244 -21.38 -3.44 9.59
CA ILE A 244 -21.52 -4.90 9.63
C ILE A 244 -21.75 -5.32 11.09
N SER A 245 -22.88 -5.94 11.36
CA SER A 245 -23.28 -6.41 12.71
C SER A 245 -24.05 -7.71 12.61
N GLU A 246 -24.70 -8.12 13.70
CA GLU A 246 -25.64 -9.25 13.73
C GLU A 246 -26.81 -9.07 12.75
N ASP A 247 -27.21 -7.84 12.45
CA ASP A 247 -28.26 -7.52 11.48
C ASP A 247 -27.79 -7.60 10.01
N GLY A 248 -26.51 -7.94 9.78
CA GLY A 248 -25.91 -8.05 8.46
C GLY A 248 -25.17 -6.79 8.03
N LEU A 249 -25.17 -6.53 6.71
CA LEU A 249 -24.49 -5.40 6.06
C LEU A 249 -25.48 -4.28 5.76
N SER A 250 -25.19 -3.10 6.23
CA SER A 250 -25.85 -1.85 5.81
C SER A 250 -24.83 -0.80 5.40
N SER A 251 -25.26 0.24 4.67
CA SER A 251 -24.36 1.32 4.26
C SER A 251 -25.05 2.68 4.24
N VAL A 252 -24.23 3.72 4.35
CA VAL A 252 -24.68 5.11 4.27
C VAL A 252 -23.64 5.95 3.51
N ASP A 253 -24.11 6.78 2.58
CA ASP A 253 -23.28 7.79 1.94
C ASP A 253 -23.13 8.98 2.89
N TRP A 254 -21.93 9.17 3.44
CA TRP A 254 -21.66 10.22 4.41
C TRP A 254 -21.09 11.50 3.77
N ALA A 255 -20.47 11.39 2.60
CA ALA A 255 -19.87 12.51 1.89
C ALA A 255 -20.88 13.18 0.94
N MET A 256 -21.01 14.51 1.02
CA MET A 256 -21.94 15.27 0.19
C MET A 256 -21.60 15.29 -1.31
N LYS A 257 -20.32 15.19 -1.68
CA LYS A 257 -19.84 15.25 -3.06
C LYS A 257 -18.66 14.27 -3.24
N PRO A 258 -18.92 12.98 -3.30
CA PRO A 258 -17.85 12.03 -3.56
C PRO A 258 -17.35 12.16 -5.00
N GLU A 259 -16.03 12.14 -5.18
CA GLU A 259 -15.37 12.07 -6.50
C GLU A 259 -14.41 10.90 -6.52
N LYS A 260 -14.63 9.93 -7.38
CA LYS A 260 -13.74 8.79 -7.50
C LYS A 260 -12.36 9.21 -8.00
N LYS A 261 -11.32 8.95 -7.21
CA LYS A 261 -9.91 9.25 -7.48
C LYS A 261 -9.00 8.12 -6.99
N LEU A 262 -9.25 6.90 -7.44
CA LEU A 262 -8.44 5.74 -7.04
C LEU A 262 -6.97 5.97 -7.40
N CYS A 263 -6.07 5.69 -6.48
CA CYS A 263 -4.63 5.78 -6.72
C CYS A 263 -4.22 4.81 -7.84
N VAL A 264 -3.77 5.34 -8.99
CA VAL A 264 -3.35 4.51 -10.12
C VAL A 264 -2.10 3.66 -9.79
N PHE A 265 -1.29 4.10 -8.83
CA PHE A 265 -0.09 3.37 -8.41
C PHE A 265 -0.43 2.06 -7.67
N GLU A 266 -1.61 1.96 -7.06
CA GLU A 266 -2.15 0.68 -6.58
C GLU A 266 -2.24 -0.33 -7.71
N MET A 267 -2.71 0.09 -8.88
CA MET A 267 -2.87 -0.80 -10.04
C MET A 267 -1.52 -1.14 -10.69
N ILE A 268 -0.59 -0.16 -10.75
CA ILE A 268 0.72 -0.35 -11.38
C ILE A 268 1.61 -1.27 -10.54
N TYR A 269 1.65 -1.09 -9.22
CA TYR A 269 2.67 -1.70 -8.39
C TYR A 269 2.17 -2.31 -7.07
N PHE A 270 1.43 -1.54 -6.21
CA PHE A 270 1.22 -1.95 -4.82
C PHE A 270 0.35 -3.19 -4.66
N ALA A 271 -0.83 -3.19 -5.29
CA ALA A 271 -1.73 -4.32 -5.16
C ALA A 271 -1.18 -5.57 -5.88
N ARG A 272 -1.50 -6.73 -5.38
CA ARG A 272 -1.08 -7.99 -5.98
C ARG A 272 -1.69 -8.15 -7.37
N PRO A 273 -0.98 -8.78 -8.32
CA PRO A 273 -1.48 -8.94 -9.69
C PRO A 273 -2.76 -9.82 -9.78
N ASP A 274 -2.99 -10.69 -8.81
CA ASP A 274 -4.19 -11.51 -8.69
C ASP A 274 -5.39 -10.77 -8.06
N SER A 275 -5.18 -9.58 -7.48
CA SER A 275 -6.28 -8.75 -6.98
C SER A 275 -7.11 -8.18 -8.12
N ILE A 276 -8.43 -8.04 -7.85
CA ILE A 276 -9.43 -7.49 -8.78
C ILE A 276 -9.67 -6.03 -8.43
N VAL A 277 -9.68 -5.18 -9.44
CA VAL A 277 -10.07 -3.77 -9.37
C VAL A 277 -10.98 -3.50 -10.57
N HIS A 278 -12.16 -2.91 -10.35
CA HIS A 278 -13.14 -2.67 -11.41
C HIS A 278 -13.44 -3.93 -12.24
N GLU A 279 -13.73 -5.04 -11.56
CA GLU A 279 -14.09 -6.33 -12.18
C GLU A 279 -12.98 -6.96 -13.03
N GLU A 280 -11.77 -6.41 -13.06
CA GLU A 280 -10.65 -6.94 -13.81
C GLU A 280 -9.42 -7.21 -12.93
N SER A 281 -8.69 -8.30 -13.24
CA SER A 281 -7.45 -8.59 -12.52
C SER A 281 -6.35 -7.57 -12.88
N LEU A 282 -5.57 -7.17 -11.88
CA LEU A 282 -4.44 -6.27 -12.08
C LEU A 282 -3.35 -6.89 -12.97
N TYR A 283 -3.28 -8.21 -13.03
CA TYR A 283 -2.42 -8.90 -13.98
C TYR A 283 -2.75 -8.49 -15.43
N THR A 284 -4.03 -8.53 -15.81
CA THR A 284 -4.49 -8.16 -17.16
C THR A 284 -4.23 -6.68 -17.45
N TYR A 285 -4.49 -5.80 -16.50
CA TYR A 285 -4.14 -4.38 -16.60
C TYR A 285 -2.64 -4.18 -16.86
N ARG A 286 -1.77 -4.82 -16.07
CA ARG A 286 -0.31 -4.69 -16.23
C ARG A 286 0.19 -5.28 -17.55
N VAL A 287 -0.44 -6.33 -18.07
CA VAL A 287 -0.16 -6.82 -19.44
C VAL A 287 -0.44 -5.74 -20.46
N ARG A 288 -1.60 -5.04 -20.38
CA ARG A 288 -1.93 -3.93 -21.30
C ARG A 288 -0.98 -2.74 -21.19
N LEU A 289 -0.46 -2.42 -19.97
CA LEU A 289 0.60 -1.42 -19.85
C LEU A 289 1.81 -1.78 -20.72
N GLY A 290 2.22 -3.04 -20.70
CA GLY A 290 3.32 -3.54 -21.53
C GLY A 290 3.00 -3.53 -23.03
N GLU A 291 1.78 -3.88 -23.42
CA GLU A 291 1.31 -3.81 -24.80
C GLU A 291 1.33 -2.37 -25.34
N GLN A 292 0.89 -1.41 -24.53
CA GLN A 292 0.91 0.00 -24.88
C GLN A 292 2.34 0.55 -24.94
N LEU A 293 3.19 0.17 -23.98
CA LEU A 293 4.60 0.55 -23.92
C LEU A 293 5.38 0.09 -25.16
N ALA A 294 5.09 -1.13 -25.67
CA ALA A 294 5.70 -1.62 -26.89
C ALA A 294 5.31 -0.82 -28.13
N LYS A 295 4.05 -0.34 -28.20
CA LYS A 295 3.58 0.54 -29.28
C LYS A 295 4.25 1.92 -29.26
N GLU A 296 4.42 2.48 -28.06
CA GLU A 296 4.99 3.83 -27.90
C GLU A 296 6.50 3.87 -28.04
N SER A 297 7.21 2.79 -27.65
CA SER A 297 8.68 2.80 -27.60
C SER A 297 9.29 1.48 -28.09
N PRO A 298 9.10 1.15 -29.38
CA PRO A 298 9.69 -0.06 -29.97
C PRO A 298 11.22 0.04 -29.98
N VAL A 299 11.90 -1.09 -29.90
CA VAL A 299 13.35 -1.20 -30.01
C VAL A 299 13.71 -2.61 -30.48
N GLU A 300 14.76 -2.73 -31.28
CA GLU A 300 15.28 -4.03 -31.70
C GLU A 300 16.04 -4.72 -30.58
N ALA A 301 15.69 -5.96 -30.28
CA ALA A 301 16.37 -6.79 -29.30
C ALA A 301 16.20 -8.27 -29.58
N ASP A 302 16.94 -9.10 -28.86
CA ASP A 302 16.90 -10.54 -29.04
C ASP A 302 15.95 -11.22 -28.02
N MET A 303 15.60 -10.52 -26.93
CA MET A 303 14.66 -11.01 -25.90
C MET A 303 14.07 -9.88 -25.07
N VAL A 304 12.89 -10.13 -24.51
CA VAL A 304 12.21 -9.31 -23.49
C VAL A 304 12.21 -10.07 -22.16
N MET A 305 12.47 -9.36 -21.08
CA MET A 305 12.36 -9.90 -19.72
C MET A 305 11.77 -8.87 -18.75
N GLY A 306 11.12 -9.33 -17.69
CA GLY A 306 10.61 -8.48 -16.62
C GLY A 306 11.54 -8.44 -15.41
N VAL A 307 11.53 -7.33 -14.67
CA VAL A 307 12.08 -7.29 -13.33
C VAL A 307 11.13 -8.05 -12.39
N PRO A 308 11.56 -9.16 -11.79
CA PRO A 308 10.67 -9.94 -10.91
C PRO A 308 10.31 -9.20 -9.61
N ASP A 309 9.05 -9.23 -9.14
CA ASP A 309 7.89 -9.92 -9.77
C ASP A 309 7.02 -8.90 -10.56
N SER A 310 7.11 -7.62 -10.25
CA SER A 310 6.21 -6.53 -10.70
C SER A 310 6.26 -6.25 -12.21
N GLY A 311 7.46 -6.33 -12.81
CA GLY A 311 7.64 -6.08 -14.25
C GLY A 311 7.24 -7.25 -15.16
N ILE A 312 7.00 -8.45 -14.62
CA ILE A 312 6.74 -9.64 -15.44
C ILE A 312 5.48 -9.51 -16.31
N PRO A 313 4.30 -9.11 -15.80
CA PRO A 313 3.11 -9.01 -16.64
C PRO A 313 3.27 -7.98 -17.78
N ALA A 314 3.90 -6.84 -17.49
CA ALA A 314 4.17 -5.82 -18.51
C ALA A 314 5.19 -6.32 -19.56
N ALA A 315 6.22 -7.08 -19.15
CA ALA A 315 7.15 -7.69 -20.08
C ALA A 315 6.48 -8.69 -21.03
N ILE A 316 5.53 -9.47 -20.52
CA ILE A 316 4.72 -10.39 -21.33
C ILE A 316 3.88 -9.60 -22.34
N GLY A 317 3.23 -8.50 -21.94
CA GLY A 317 2.49 -7.62 -22.81
C GLY A 317 3.38 -6.98 -23.89
N PHE A 318 4.55 -6.50 -23.51
CA PHE A 318 5.54 -5.94 -24.44
C PHE A 318 5.97 -6.99 -25.49
N SER A 319 6.31 -8.20 -25.05
CA SER A 319 6.71 -9.30 -25.93
C SER A 319 5.63 -9.63 -26.97
N ARG A 320 4.35 -9.66 -26.57
CA ARG A 320 3.21 -9.94 -27.48
C ARG A 320 3.08 -8.97 -28.64
N ILE A 321 3.35 -7.70 -28.41
CA ILE A 321 3.20 -6.63 -29.42
C ILE A 321 4.45 -6.46 -30.26
N SER A 322 5.63 -6.65 -29.65
CA SER A 322 6.92 -6.46 -30.34
C SER A 322 7.36 -7.68 -31.15
N ASP A 323 6.71 -8.84 -31.01
CA ASP A 323 7.13 -10.15 -31.55
C ASP A 323 8.52 -10.59 -31.10
N ILE A 324 9.11 -9.93 -30.08
CA ILE A 324 10.38 -10.32 -29.49
C ILE A 324 10.10 -11.34 -28.36
N PRO A 325 10.77 -12.51 -28.35
CA PRO A 325 10.45 -13.59 -27.40
C PRO A 325 10.67 -13.16 -25.95
N TYR A 326 9.74 -13.50 -25.06
CA TYR A 326 9.92 -13.39 -23.63
C TYR A 326 10.81 -14.53 -23.10
N ALA A 327 11.77 -14.19 -22.25
CA ALA A 327 12.57 -15.17 -21.53
C ALA A 327 12.93 -14.67 -20.12
N GLU A 328 13.09 -15.58 -19.17
CA GLU A 328 13.56 -15.24 -17.83
C GLU A 328 15.09 -15.08 -17.82
N GLY A 329 15.58 -13.86 -17.78
CA GLY A 329 17.00 -13.55 -17.62
C GLY A 329 17.41 -13.23 -16.17
N LEU A 330 16.44 -13.11 -15.26
CA LEU A 330 16.61 -12.83 -13.83
C LEU A 330 15.76 -13.79 -12.99
N ILE A 331 16.38 -14.40 -11.99
CA ILE A 331 15.68 -15.22 -11.00
C ILE A 331 15.69 -14.52 -9.65
N LYS A 332 14.50 -14.35 -9.06
CA LYS A 332 14.35 -13.81 -7.71
C LYS A 332 14.58 -14.92 -6.68
N ASN A 333 15.45 -14.66 -5.72
CA ASN A 333 15.60 -15.55 -4.57
C ASN A 333 14.43 -15.34 -3.60
N ARG A 334 13.49 -16.29 -3.59
CA ARG A 334 12.27 -16.24 -2.77
C ARG A 334 12.52 -16.44 -1.27
N TYR A 335 13.70 -16.95 -0.89
CA TYR A 335 14.06 -17.26 0.50
C TYR A 335 14.80 -16.10 1.18
N VAL A 336 15.21 -15.06 0.45
CA VAL A 336 15.85 -13.88 1.02
C VAL A 336 14.77 -12.83 1.35
N GLY A 337 14.29 -12.83 2.60
CA GLY A 337 13.41 -11.81 3.13
C GLY A 337 14.13 -10.47 3.37
N ARG A 338 13.37 -9.40 3.69
CA ARG A 338 13.91 -8.06 4.04
C ARG A 338 14.65 -8.02 5.38
N THR A 339 14.59 -9.08 6.17
CA THR A 339 15.09 -9.16 7.57
C THR A 339 16.58 -9.40 7.73
N PHE A 340 17.38 -9.54 6.67
CA PHE A 340 18.82 -9.66 6.80
C PHE A 340 19.48 -8.29 7.04
N ILE A 341 19.74 -7.96 8.30
CA ILE A 341 20.69 -6.91 8.68
C ILE A 341 22.08 -7.40 8.29
N GLN A 342 22.65 -6.82 7.24
CA GLN A 342 23.96 -7.22 6.76
C GLN A 342 25.05 -6.49 7.54
N PRO A 343 25.95 -7.19 8.22
CA PRO A 343 26.92 -6.59 9.13
C PRO A 343 28.06 -5.82 8.46
N THR A 344 28.30 -5.98 7.13
CA THR A 344 29.40 -5.30 6.46
C THR A 344 28.96 -4.54 5.20
N GLN A 345 29.70 -3.46 4.86
CA GLN A 345 29.45 -2.65 3.67
C GLN A 345 29.59 -3.44 2.37
N HIS A 346 30.55 -4.37 2.29
CA HIS A 346 30.72 -5.25 1.15
C HIS A 346 29.54 -6.21 0.93
N MET A 347 28.91 -6.71 1.98
CA MET A 347 27.68 -7.52 1.91
C MET A 347 26.47 -6.70 1.50
N ARG A 348 26.43 -5.40 1.84
CA ARG A 348 25.36 -4.46 1.43
C ARG A 348 25.42 -4.12 -0.07
N GLU A 349 26.61 -4.05 -0.64
CA GLU A 349 26.81 -3.88 -2.09
C GLU A 349 26.43 -5.14 -2.88
N SER A 350 26.59 -6.31 -2.26
CA SER A 350 26.14 -7.62 -2.79
C SER A 350 24.63 -7.87 -2.64
N GLY A 351 23.88 -6.99 -1.96
CA GLY A 351 22.47 -7.20 -1.59
C GLY A 351 21.52 -7.42 -2.77
N ILE A 352 21.82 -6.87 -3.96
CA ILE A 352 21.03 -7.18 -5.17
C ILE A 352 21.37 -8.58 -5.69
N LYS A 353 22.63 -8.99 -5.69
CA LYS A 353 23.02 -10.33 -6.12
C LYS A 353 22.39 -11.44 -5.25
N MET A 354 22.05 -11.13 -3.99
CA MET A 354 21.34 -12.09 -3.14
C MET A 354 19.84 -12.15 -3.45
N LYS A 355 19.25 -11.06 -3.98
CA LYS A 355 17.81 -10.98 -4.28
C LYS A 355 17.49 -11.37 -5.72
N LEU A 356 18.33 -10.96 -6.68
CA LEU A 356 18.13 -11.15 -8.11
C LEU A 356 19.40 -11.76 -8.71
N ASN A 357 19.29 -12.94 -9.29
CA ASN A 357 20.40 -13.63 -9.93
C ASN A 357 20.24 -13.61 -11.46
N PRO A 358 21.15 -12.94 -12.22
CA PRO A 358 21.15 -13.00 -13.68
C PRO A 358 21.57 -14.39 -14.19
N LEU A 359 20.87 -14.90 -15.20
CA LEU A 359 21.17 -16.16 -15.89
C LEU A 359 22.16 -15.92 -17.05
N LYS A 360 23.44 -16.22 -16.83
CA LYS A 360 24.50 -15.94 -17.80
C LYS A 360 24.31 -16.62 -19.14
N ASP A 361 23.90 -17.87 -19.15
CA ASP A 361 23.63 -18.67 -20.33
C ASP A 361 22.49 -18.13 -21.19
N VAL A 362 21.52 -17.45 -20.58
CA VAL A 362 20.41 -16.76 -21.26
C VAL A 362 20.82 -15.40 -21.79
N LEU A 363 21.67 -14.66 -21.05
CA LEU A 363 22.01 -13.25 -21.32
C LEU A 363 23.22 -13.05 -22.22
N GLN A 364 24.14 -14.01 -22.28
CA GLN A 364 25.42 -13.90 -22.96
C GLN A 364 25.29 -13.49 -24.43
N GLY A 365 25.84 -12.33 -24.78
CA GLY A 365 25.85 -11.76 -26.14
C GLY A 365 24.51 -11.22 -26.64
N LYS A 366 23.45 -11.22 -25.83
CA LYS A 366 22.10 -10.80 -26.21
C LYS A 366 21.88 -9.28 -26.06
N ARG A 367 21.04 -8.73 -26.93
CA ARG A 367 20.37 -7.44 -26.74
C ARG A 367 19.10 -7.69 -25.94
N VAL A 368 18.98 -7.07 -24.80
CA VAL A 368 17.92 -7.39 -23.83
C VAL A 368 17.02 -6.17 -23.60
N ILE A 369 15.71 -6.35 -23.74
CA ILE A 369 14.73 -5.41 -23.21
C ILE A 369 14.37 -5.86 -21.79
N ILE A 370 14.61 -4.97 -20.83
CA ILE A 370 14.17 -5.16 -19.45
C ILE A 370 13.00 -4.25 -19.15
N VAL A 371 11.88 -4.85 -18.70
CA VAL A 371 10.67 -4.10 -18.33
C VAL A 371 10.55 -4.05 -16.82
N ASP A 372 10.38 -2.84 -16.27
CA ASP A 372 10.09 -2.60 -14.85
C ASP A 372 8.84 -1.74 -14.70
N ASP A 373 8.25 -1.71 -13.50
CA ASP A 373 7.05 -0.91 -13.22
C ASP A 373 7.35 0.59 -13.11
N SER A 374 8.43 0.97 -12.43
CA SER A 374 8.76 2.37 -12.14
C SER A 374 10.24 2.57 -11.79
N ILE A 375 10.74 3.80 -11.96
CA ILE A 375 12.03 4.25 -11.43
C ILE A 375 11.76 5.43 -10.49
N VAL A 376 12.20 5.31 -9.23
CA VAL A 376 12.03 6.37 -8.23
C VAL A 376 13.35 7.10 -7.96
N ARG A 377 14.38 6.40 -7.49
CA ARG A 377 15.72 6.97 -7.20
C ARG A 377 16.81 6.54 -8.20
N GLY A 378 16.59 5.49 -8.98
CA GLY A 378 17.49 4.95 -10.01
C GLY A 378 18.68 4.14 -9.47
N THR A 379 18.81 3.96 -8.16
CA THR A 379 19.92 3.21 -7.55
C THR A 379 19.83 1.71 -7.79
N THR A 380 18.65 1.13 -7.66
CA THR A 380 18.37 -0.29 -7.93
C THR A 380 18.52 -0.59 -9.41
N SER A 381 17.94 0.25 -10.27
CA SER A 381 18.02 0.08 -11.73
C SER A 381 19.48 0.09 -12.21
N ARG A 382 20.34 1.01 -11.72
CA ARG A 382 21.76 1.06 -12.05
C ARG A 382 22.50 -0.23 -11.64
N LYS A 383 22.26 -0.74 -10.43
CA LYS A 383 22.88 -1.99 -9.96
C LYS A 383 22.41 -3.20 -10.76
N LEU A 384 21.13 -3.21 -11.12
CA LEU A 384 20.53 -4.26 -11.95
C LEU A 384 21.15 -4.29 -13.34
N VAL A 385 21.24 -3.13 -14.01
CA VAL A 385 21.87 -3.00 -15.33
C VAL A 385 23.33 -3.47 -15.30
N LYS A 386 24.08 -3.05 -14.26
CA LYS A 386 25.44 -3.55 -14.06
C LYS A 386 25.49 -5.08 -13.95
N ALA A 387 24.60 -5.68 -13.19
CA ALA A 387 24.55 -7.15 -13.02
C ALA A 387 24.24 -7.88 -14.35
N LEU A 388 23.36 -7.32 -15.20
CA LEU A 388 23.06 -7.87 -16.53
C LEU A 388 24.27 -7.77 -17.46
N ARG A 389 25.00 -6.63 -17.44
CA ARG A 389 26.22 -6.48 -18.20
C ARG A 389 27.33 -7.43 -17.73
N ASP A 390 27.52 -7.55 -16.42
CA ASP A 390 28.46 -8.51 -15.83
C ASP A 390 28.12 -9.97 -16.20
N ALA A 391 26.82 -10.26 -16.47
CA ALA A 391 26.36 -11.57 -16.97
C ALA A 391 26.51 -11.74 -18.49
N GLY A 392 27.00 -10.74 -19.22
CA GLY A 392 27.33 -10.82 -20.63
C GLY A 392 26.28 -10.26 -21.59
N ALA A 393 25.28 -9.53 -21.12
CA ALA A 393 24.35 -8.82 -21.99
C ALA A 393 25.10 -7.78 -22.85
N ARG A 394 24.91 -7.82 -24.20
CA ARG A 394 25.55 -6.92 -25.16
C ARG A 394 24.95 -5.53 -25.14
N GLU A 395 23.62 -5.46 -25.14
CA GLU A 395 22.84 -4.23 -25.03
C GLU A 395 21.72 -4.42 -23.99
N VAL A 396 21.42 -3.35 -23.25
CA VAL A 396 20.35 -3.34 -22.24
C VAL A 396 19.45 -2.14 -22.51
N HIS A 397 18.23 -2.40 -22.93
CA HIS A 397 17.18 -1.42 -23.18
C HIS A 397 16.16 -1.46 -22.06
N MET A 398 15.97 -0.37 -21.31
CA MET A 398 15.03 -0.32 -20.22
C MET A 398 13.70 0.31 -20.66
N ARG A 399 12.60 -0.34 -20.30
CA ARG A 399 11.24 0.10 -20.60
C ARG A 399 10.44 0.11 -19.31
N ILE A 400 9.86 1.26 -18.97
CA ILE A 400 9.14 1.48 -17.72
C ILE A 400 7.65 1.57 -18.00
N SER A 401 6.87 0.69 -17.38
CA SER A 401 5.43 0.58 -17.62
C SER A 401 4.57 1.62 -16.88
N SER A 402 5.20 2.65 -16.33
CA SER A 402 4.56 3.86 -15.80
C SER A 402 5.19 5.13 -16.40
N PRO A 403 4.54 6.29 -16.28
CA PRO A 403 5.17 7.58 -16.52
C PRO A 403 6.30 7.87 -15.51
N PRO A 404 7.17 8.86 -15.75
CA PRO A 404 8.17 9.32 -14.79
C PRO A 404 7.52 9.82 -13.50
N VAL A 405 7.98 9.31 -12.33
CA VAL A 405 7.53 9.78 -11.01
C VAL A 405 8.24 11.08 -10.66
N THR A 406 7.52 12.20 -10.76
CA THR A 406 8.08 13.56 -10.66
C THR A 406 7.64 14.32 -9.41
N HIS A 407 6.58 13.88 -8.75
CA HIS A 407 5.98 14.55 -7.60
C HIS A 407 5.85 13.61 -6.40
N PRO A 408 5.99 14.13 -5.16
CA PRO A 408 5.82 13.34 -3.95
C PRO A 408 4.36 12.89 -3.76
N CYS A 409 4.15 11.85 -2.97
CA CYS A 409 2.83 11.42 -2.55
C CYS A 409 2.56 11.88 -1.12
N PHE A 410 1.32 12.41 -0.87
CA PHE A 410 0.85 12.82 0.46
C PHE A 410 -0.29 11.93 0.96
N TYR A 411 -0.67 10.89 0.21
CA TYR A 411 -1.84 10.05 0.43
C TYR A 411 -1.50 8.62 0.87
N GLY A 412 -0.31 8.40 1.43
CA GLY A 412 0.07 7.15 2.05
C GLY A 412 1.10 6.31 1.27
N ILE A 413 1.88 6.92 0.34
CA ILE A 413 3.06 6.29 -0.27
C ILE A 413 4.31 7.03 0.25
N ASP A 414 5.37 6.29 0.63
CA ASP A 414 6.62 6.87 1.15
C ASP A 414 7.51 7.45 0.02
N THR A 415 7.03 8.51 -0.62
CA THR A 415 7.76 9.32 -1.60
C THR A 415 7.62 10.81 -1.25
N ASP A 416 7.81 11.14 0.01
CA ASP A 416 7.51 12.45 0.60
C ASP A 416 8.52 13.56 0.21
N ASN A 417 9.68 13.20 -0.34
CA ASN A 417 10.73 14.16 -0.70
C ASN A 417 10.96 14.19 -2.23
N GLN A 418 10.57 15.29 -2.87
CA GLN A 418 10.73 15.49 -4.31
C GLN A 418 12.19 15.45 -4.78
N GLU A 419 13.15 15.89 -3.97
CA GLU A 419 14.58 15.89 -4.32
C GLU A 419 15.14 14.46 -4.49
N GLN A 420 14.49 13.47 -3.87
CA GLN A 420 14.85 12.05 -3.99
C GLN A 420 14.29 11.40 -5.26
N LEU A 421 13.32 12.04 -5.93
CA LEU A 421 12.74 11.54 -7.17
C LEU A 421 13.66 11.90 -8.34
N ILE A 422 14.27 10.88 -8.95
CA ILE A 422 15.25 11.10 -10.02
C ILE A 422 14.66 11.88 -11.21
N ALA A 423 13.39 11.58 -11.55
CA ALA A 423 12.70 12.22 -12.67
C ALA A 423 12.16 13.62 -12.35
N ALA A 424 12.17 14.05 -11.08
CA ALA A 424 11.88 15.43 -10.69
C ALA A 424 13.07 16.36 -10.93
N THR A 425 14.31 15.81 -11.00
CA THR A 425 15.55 16.58 -11.05
C THR A 425 16.35 16.35 -12.33
N LYS A 426 16.03 15.31 -13.11
CA LYS A 426 16.78 14.91 -14.31
C LYS A 426 15.89 14.58 -15.49
N SER A 427 16.34 14.89 -16.67
CA SER A 427 15.74 14.46 -17.93
C SER A 427 15.89 12.94 -18.14
N VAL A 428 15.08 12.36 -19.01
CA VAL A 428 15.16 10.94 -19.37
C VAL A 428 16.55 10.57 -19.91
N ALA A 429 17.18 11.44 -20.69
CA ALA A 429 18.53 11.21 -21.21
C ALA A 429 19.60 11.18 -20.10
N GLU A 430 19.50 12.06 -19.10
CA GLU A 430 20.40 12.05 -17.95
C GLU A 430 20.17 10.81 -17.04
N ILE A 431 18.93 10.38 -16.88
CA ILE A 431 18.58 9.14 -16.16
C ILE A 431 19.16 7.94 -16.89
N GLN A 432 18.99 7.86 -18.22
CA GLN A 432 19.55 6.81 -19.07
C GLN A 432 21.08 6.72 -18.89
N ALA A 433 21.77 7.83 -18.97
CA ALA A 433 23.22 7.89 -18.78
C ALA A 433 23.63 7.45 -17.35
N GLN A 434 22.90 7.89 -16.33
CA GLN A 434 23.19 7.56 -14.93
C GLN A 434 22.97 6.07 -14.61
N ILE A 435 21.94 5.46 -15.19
CA ILE A 435 21.63 4.03 -15.02
C ILE A 435 22.57 3.16 -15.85
N GLY A 436 23.05 3.68 -17.00
CA GLY A 436 24.00 3.01 -17.90
C GLY A 436 23.33 2.04 -18.88
N VAL A 437 22.10 2.33 -19.31
CA VAL A 437 21.38 1.58 -20.35
C VAL A 437 21.60 2.18 -21.74
N ASP A 438 21.47 1.35 -22.79
CA ASP A 438 21.60 1.80 -24.20
C ASP A 438 20.39 2.64 -24.63
N SER A 439 19.19 2.34 -24.11
CA SER A 439 18.02 3.20 -24.25
C SER A 439 17.08 3.10 -23.05
N LEU A 440 16.40 4.20 -22.72
CA LEU A 440 15.39 4.30 -21.70
C LEU A 440 14.13 4.93 -22.28
N ALA A 441 12.98 4.31 -22.02
CA ALA A 441 11.68 4.93 -22.28
C ALA A 441 10.68 4.59 -21.19
N TYR A 442 9.78 5.53 -20.95
CA TYR A 442 8.64 5.41 -20.04
C TYR A 442 7.36 5.34 -20.85
N LEU A 443 6.35 4.66 -20.30
CA LEU A 443 5.00 4.74 -20.82
C LEU A 443 4.46 6.17 -20.66
N SER A 444 3.75 6.67 -21.66
CA SER A 444 3.12 7.97 -21.57
C SER A 444 1.99 7.97 -20.50
N HIS A 445 1.68 9.16 -19.98
CA HIS A 445 0.55 9.33 -19.04
C HIS A 445 -0.78 8.90 -19.68
N ASP A 446 -1.00 9.29 -20.92
CA ASP A 446 -2.21 8.92 -21.67
C ASP A 446 -2.26 7.42 -21.97
N GLY A 447 -1.12 6.81 -22.32
CA GLY A 447 -1.02 5.36 -22.54
C GLY A 447 -1.32 4.56 -21.28
N MET A 448 -0.85 5.00 -20.13
CA MET A 448 -1.15 4.40 -18.83
C MET A 448 -2.65 4.43 -18.52
N LEU A 449 -3.29 5.59 -18.72
CA LEU A 449 -4.73 5.77 -18.48
C LEU A 449 -5.57 5.01 -19.53
N THR A 450 -5.16 4.99 -20.79
CA THR A 450 -5.82 4.20 -21.82
C THR A 450 -5.84 2.71 -21.48
N ALA A 451 -4.78 2.19 -20.86
CA ALA A 451 -4.72 0.78 -20.45
C ALA A 451 -5.73 0.42 -19.34
N THR A 452 -6.27 1.39 -18.60
CA THR A 452 -7.31 1.15 -17.58
C THR A 452 -8.65 0.79 -18.17
N LYS A 453 -8.97 1.28 -19.38
CA LYS A 453 -10.29 1.21 -20.03
C LYS A 453 -11.42 1.94 -19.28
N GLU A 454 -11.06 2.76 -18.29
CA GLU A 454 -11.96 3.54 -17.46
C GLU A 454 -11.85 5.04 -17.77
N ASP A 455 -12.75 5.85 -17.23
CA ASP A 455 -12.63 7.30 -17.34
C ASP A 455 -11.34 7.77 -16.63
N PRO A 456 -10.40 8.41 -17.36
CA PRO A 456 -9.16 8.94 -16.77
C PRO A 456 -9.35 9.82 -15.54
N LYS A 457 -10.48 10.50 -15.42
CA LYS A 457 -10.82 11.38 -14.31
C LYS A 457 -11.05 10.65 -12.99
N THR A 458 -11.26 9.34 -13.02
CA THR A 458 -11.52 8.52 -11.83
C THR A 458 -10.26 8.11 -11.08
N PHE A 459 -9.09 8.51 -11.56
CA PHE A 459 -7.80 8.15 -10.96
C PHE A 459 -7.06 9.35 -10.36
N CYS A 460 -6.37 9.10 -9.25
CA CYS A 460 -5.32 9.96 -8.74
C CYS A 460 -4.01 9.62 -9.46
N THR A 461 -3.44 10.58 -10.18
CA THR A 461 -2.16 10.46 -10.89
C THR A 461 -1.14 11.51 -10.43
N ALA A 462 -1.35 12.09 -9.24
CA ALA A 462 -0.59 13.24 -8.72
C ALA A 462 0.92 13.00 -8.67
N CYS A 463 1.39 11.75 -8.45
CA CYS A 463 2.81 11.41 -8.46
C CYS A 463 3.49 11.60 -9.85
N PHE A 464 2.71 11.67 -10.93
CA PHE A 464 3.19 11.89 -12.29
C PHE A 464 3.01 13.32 -12.78
N ASN A 465 1.90 13.99 -12.43
CA ASN A 465 1.53 15.28 -12.99
C ASN A 465 1.42 16.44 -11.97
N GLY A 466 1.47 16.14 -10.65
CA GLY A 466 1.33 17.13 -9.59
C GLY A 466 -0.11 17.62 -9.34
N ASP A 467 -1.10 16.99 -9.97
CA ASP A 467 -2.51 17.35 -9.80
C ASP A 467 -3.12 16.56 -8.64
N TYR A 468 -3.11 17.18 -7.46
CA TYR A 468 -3.54 16.55 -6.21
C TYR A 468 -5.05 16.72 -6.02
N PRO A 469 -5.85 15.61 -6.00
CA PRO A 469 -7.30 15.69 -5.82
C PRO A 469 -7.73 16.23 -4.46
N ILE A 470 -6.91 16.06 -3.42
CA ILE A 470 -7.12 16.61 -2.09
C ILE A 470 -6.08 17.71 -1.87
N PRO A 471 -6.47 18.95 -1.53
CA PRO A 471 -5.51 20.03 -1.29
C PRO A 471 -4.49 19.67 -0.21
N VAL A 472 -3.21 19.88 -0.50
CA VAL A 472 -2.11 19.60 0.43
C VAL A 472 -1.61 20.90 1.04
N PRO A 473 -1.76 21.12 2.36
CA PRO A 473 -1.24 22.31 3.05
C PRO A 473 0.30 22.40 2.95
N ASP A 474 0.83 23.63 2.91
CA ASP A 474 2.27 23.86 2.73
C ASP A 474 3.14 23.35 3.89
N ASN A 475 2.59 23.25 5.10
CA ASN A 475 3.25 22.68 6.27
C ASN A 475 3.51 21.18 6.12
N VAL A 476 2.62 20.44 5.46
CA VAL A 476 2.74 18.98 5.23
C VAL A 476 3.83 18.64 4.20
N LYS A 477 4.10 19.55 3.26
CA LYS A 477 5.17 19.39 2.27
C LYS A 477 6.58 19.31 2.87
N ARG A 478 6.74 19.49 4.19
CA ARG A 478 8.05 19.63 4.86
C ARG A 478 8.55 18.38 5.58
N SER A 479 7.72 17.53 6.17
CA SER A 479 8.17 16.28 6.86
C SER A 479 7.01 15.38 7.32
N LYS A 480 7.14 14.06 7.09
CA LYS A 480 6.26 13.03 7.68
C LYS A 480 6.45 12.86 9.20
N LEU A 481 7.54 13.37 9.76
CA LEU A 481 7.86 13.32 11.19
C LEU A 481 7.42 14.59 11.94
N ILE A 482 6.55 15.40 11.34
CA ILE A 482 6.12 16.69 11.93
C ILE A 482 5.54 16.52 13.34
N LEU A 483 4.87 15.40 13.62
CA LEU A 483 4.27 15.11 14.91
C LEU A 483 5.29 14.66 15.98
N GLU A 484 6.50 14.25 15.58
CA GLU A 484 7.57 13.87 16.52
C GLU A 484 8.41 15.07 16.97
N THR A 485 8.35 16.17 16.22
CA THR A 485 9.08 17.41 16.52
C THR A 485 8.29 18.38 17.41
N VAL A 486 6.99 18.15 17.58
CA VAL A 486 6.12 18.94 18.47
C VAL A 486 6.13 18.28 19.86
N LYS A 487 6.94 18.81 20.76
CA LYS A 487 6.88 18.54 22.21
C LYS A 487 6.18 19.69 22.92
#